data_441820c40e958134d77e0868c2e2ef17
#
_entry.id   441820c40e958134d77e0868c2e2ef17
#
_cell.length_a   1.000
_cell.length_b   1.000
_cell.length_c   1.000
_cell.angle_alpha   90.00
_cell.angle_beta   90.00
_cell.angle_gamma   90.00
#
_symmetry.space_group_name_H-M   'P 1'
#
loop_
_entity.id
_entity.type
_entity.pdbx_description
1 polymer ?
#
loop_
_entity_poly.entity_id
_entity_poly.type
_entity_poly.pdbx_seq_one_letter_code
_entity_poly.pdbx_strand_id
1 'polypeptide(L)'
;VVRSRGLGDVYKRQKKDRYSYAVSIGQFGRIINILKMNSCNKVLFAGRVKKPNLYKLRLDIKGIYYMPRIIKSSKLGDAAILKEIIKILNKEKIKTISSLTYNPELTLKKGNYSKLKPNKEDKEDIIKGIKILNRLGKYTFSQGTVVRNNKVISIECKGGTQKLIQRCKSKKFRNKGVLVKFPKKKQDLRIDLPTVGLKTFLQCKSAGLKGVVLKSNRNVFLDRKKCIKFANKNKMFITVK
;
A
#
# COMPACT_ATOMS: atom_id res chain seq x y z
N VAL A 1 2.22 21.16 4.77
CA VAL A 1 2.02 20.06 3.82
C VAL A 1 2.74 20.34 2.52
N VAL A 2 3.74 19.52 2.20
CA VAL A 2 4.45 19.62 0.92
C VAL A 2 3.75 18.73 -0.10
N ARG A 3 3.28 19.31 -1.19
CA ARG A 3 2.55 18.60 -2.26
C ARG A 3 3.36 18.57 -3.55
N SER A 4 3.49 17.40 -4.14
CA SER A 4 4.12 17.25 -5.46
C SER A 4 3.16 17.66 -6.58
N ARG A 5 3.60 18.56 -7.48
CA ARG A 5 2.93 18.81 -8.75
C ARG A 5 3.23 17.68 -9.72
N GLY A 6 2.22 17.01 -10.25
CA GLY A 6 2.43 16.01 -11.31
C GLY A 6 1.37 14.93 -11.40
N LEU A 7 0.26 15.02 -10.67
CA LEU A 7 -0.79 14.00 -10.72
C LEU A 7 -2.16 14.63 -10.66
N GLY A 8 -2.82 14.50 -11.79
CA GLY A 8 -4.12 15.06 -12.07
C GLY A 8 -5.19 14.75 -11.03
N ASP A 9 -6.09 15.68 -10.95
CA ASP A 9 -7.50 15.66 -10.58
C ASP A 9 -7.94 15.25 -9.17
N VAL A 10 -7.27 14.36 -8.44
CA VAL A 10 -7.75 13.97 -7.10
C VAL A 10 -7.42 15.02 -6.02
N TYR A 11 -6.41 15.87 -6.24
CA TYR A 11 -5.94 16.86 -5.27
C TYR A 11 -6.51 18.28 -5.45
N LYS A 12 -7.34 18.52 -6.47
CA LYS A 12 -7.95 19.84 -6.71
C LYS A 12 -8.92 20.31 -5.61
N ARG A 13 -9.41 19.37 -4.77
CA ARG A 13 -10.43 19.68 -3.75
C ARG A 13 -9.90 19.92 -2.33
N GLN A 14 -8.60 19.78 -2.08
CA GLN A 14 -8.07 20.14 -0.76
C GLN A 14 -7.83 21.65 -0.71
N LYS A 15 -8.45 22.33 0.27
CA LYS A 15 -8.23 23.76 0.53
C LYS A 15 -6.72 24.02 0.64
N LYS A 16 -6.23 25.00 -0.10
CA LYS A 16 -4.88 25.53 0.09
C LYS A 16 -4.89 26.26 1.43
N ASP A 17 -4.17 25.73 2.40
CA ASP A 17 -3.90 26.47 3.61
C ASP A 17 -2.51 27.14 3.52
N ARG A 18 -2.21 28.06 4.43
CA ARG A 18 -0.95 28.82 4.46
C ARG A 18 0.32 27.96 4.54
N TYR A 19 0.18 26.72 5.00
CA TYR A 19 1.28 25.74 5.13
C TYR A 19 1.31 24.72 3.96
N SER A 20 0.61 25.00 2.88
CA SER A 20 0.59 24.12 1.70
C SER A 20 1.55 24.63 0.63
N TYR A 21 2.55 23.84 0.29
CA TYR A 21 3.60 24.18 -0.67
C TYR A 21 3.56 23.27 -1.90
N ALA A 22 3.59 23.86 -3.09
CA ALA A 22 3.71 23.11 -4.33
C ALA A 22 5.19 22.98 -4.73
N VAL A 23 5.68 21.76 -4.83
CA VAL A 23 7.08 21.47 -5.17
C VAL A 23 7.18 20.40 -6.25
N SER A 24 8.27 20.41 -7.02
CA SER A 24 8.63 19.29 -7.89
C SER A 24 9.35 18.20 -7.07
N ILE A 25 9.11 16.94 -7.40
CA ILE A 25 9.74 15.79 -6.71
C ILE A 25 11.27 15.85 -6.78
N GLY A 26 11.84 16.45 -7.83
CA GLY A 26 13.29 16.59 -7.99
C GLY A 26 13.91 17.74 -7.20
N GLN A 27 13.12 18.60 -6.59
CA GLN A 27 13.61 19.78 -5.85
C GLN A 27 13.86 19.44 -4.37
N PHE A 28 14.86 18.57 -4.11
CA PHE A 28 15.18 18.11 -2.76
C PHE A 28 15.61 19.24 -1.82
N GLY A 29 16.39 20.21 -2.30
CA GLY A 29 16.80 21.36 -1.52
C GLY A 29 15.61 22.22 -1.10
N ARG A 30 14.71 22.51 -2.03
CA ARG A 30 13.49 23.26 -1.75
C ARG A 30 12.58 22.54 -0.74
N ILE A 31 12.40 21.21 -0.89
CA ILE A 31 11.63 20.41 0.06
C ILE A 31 12.24 20.49 1.46
N ILE A 32 13.55 20.27 1.58
CA ILE A 32 14.29 20.29 2.84
C ILE A 32 14.21 21.68 3.49
N ASN A 33 14.41 22.75 2.70
CA ASN A 33 14.33 24.12 3.20
C ASN A 33 12.93 24.46 3.72
N ILE A 34 11.86 24.09 3.00
CA ILE A 34 10.49 24.31 3.46
C ILE A 34 10.27 23.59 4.81
N LEU A 35 10.73 22.35 4.95
CA LEU A 35 10.59 21.61 6.20
C LEU A 35 11.36 22.29 7.35
N LYS A 36 12.59 22.74 7.11
CA LYS A 36 13.41 23.42 8.12
C LYS A 36 12.85 24.79 8.51
N MET A 37 12.40 25.59 7.54
CA MET A 37 11.77 26.91 7.80
C MET A 37 10.51 26.80 8.64
N ASN A 38 9.78 25.70 8.52
CA ASN A 38 8.59 25.42 9.33
C ASN A 38 8.91 24.57 10.59
N SER A 39 10.17 24.48 11.01
CA SER A 39 10.61 23.68 12.17
C SER A 39 10.15 22.21 12.13
N CYS A 40 9.95 21.65 10.94
CA CYS A 40 9.48 20.29 10.75
C CYS A 40 10.65 19.30 10.80
N ASN A 41 10.83 18.61 11.92
CA ASN A 41 11.83 17.54 12.09
C ASN A 41 11.26 16.13 11.83
N LYS A 42 9.98 16.04 11.50
CA LYS A 42 9.29 14.79 11.15
C LYS A 42 8.54 14.93 9.84
N VAL A 43 8.55 13.89 9.02
CA VAL A 43 7.82 13.84 7.75
C VAL A 43 7.03 12.53 7.64
N LEU A 44 5.85 12.62 7.05
CA LEU A 44 4.97 11.52 6.79
C LEU A 44 4.66 11.48 5.29
N PHE A 45 4.75 10.29 4.69
CA PHE A 45 4.37 10.08 3.30
C PHE A 45 2.93 9.60 3.23
N ALA A 46 2.08 10.36 2.53
CA ALA A 46 0.69 10.00 2.30
C ALA A 46 0.31 10.23 0.84
N GLY A 47 -0.54 9.36 0.31
CA GLY A 47 -1.03 9.45 -1.06
C GLY A 47 -0.26 8.57 -2.04
N ARG A 48 -0.64 8.66 -3.31
CA ARG A 48 -0.07 7.89 -4.40
C ARG A 48 0.71 8.80 -5.33
N VAL A 49 1.96 8.46 -5.58
CA VAL A 49 2.81 9.12 -6.58
C VAL A 49 3.00 8.18 -7.76
N LYS A 50 2.70 8.65 -8.98
CA LYS A 50 3.10 7.94 -10.20
C LYS A 50 4.61 8.04 -10.33
N LYS A 51 5.27 6.95 -10.72
CA LYS A 51 6.71 6.96 -10.97
C LYS A 51 7.01 8.01 -12.05
N PRO A 52 7.75 9.08 -11.72
CA PRO A 52 8.09 10.11 -12.68
C PRO A 52 9.16 9.61 -13.66
N ASN A 53 9.24 10.22 -14.81
CA ASN A 53 10.41 10.09 -15.66
C ASN A 53 11.56 10.88 -15.02
N LEU A 54 12.55 10.16 -14.49
CA LEU A 54 13.66 10.76 -13.71
C LEU A 54 14.48 11.72 -14.55
N TYR A 55 14.58 11.53 -15.86
CA TYR A 55 15.32 12.40 -16.80
C TYR A 55 14.60 13.71 -17.13
N LYS A 56 13.30 13.80 -16.86
CA LYS A 56 12.48 15.00 -17.12
C LYS A 56 12.14 15.77 -15.85
N LEU A 57 12.78 15.47 -14.73
CA LEU A 57 12.53 16.16 -13.46
C LEU A 57 13.21 17.53 -13.45
N ARG A 58 12.51 18.54 -12.94
CA ARG A 58 13.13 19.80 -12.53
C ARG A 58 13.92 19.55 -11.25
N LEU A 59 15.25 19.70 -11.32
CA LEU A 59 16.15 19.50 -10.22
C LEU A 59 16.60 20.86 -9.67
N ASP A 60 16.85 20.94 -8.37
CA ASP A 60 17.68 21.95 -7.74
C ASP A 60 19.08 21.38 -7.43
N ILE A 61 19.97 22.17 -6.85
CA ILE A 61 21.36 21.78 -6.57
C ILE A 61 21.42 20.48 -5.74
N LYS A 62 20.61 20.35 -4.67
CA LYS A 62 20.55 19.10 -3.89
C LYS A 62 19.89 17.97 -4.69
N GLY A 63 18.94 18.28 -5.56
CA GLY A 63 18.35 17.33 -6.49
C GLY A 63 19.39 16.73 -7.43
N ILE A 64 20.25 17.57 -8.03
CA ILE A 64 21.37 17.13 -8.88
C ILE A 64 22.31 16.22 -8.07
N TYR A 65 22.71 16.64 -6.88
CA TYR A 65 23.61 15.85 -6.01
C TYR A 65 23.06 14.47 -5.65
N TYR A 66 21.77 14.37 -5.34
CA TYR A 66 21.15 13.09 -4.93
C TYR A 66 20.64 12.23 -6.10
N MET A 67 20.48 12.81 -7.30
CA MET A 67 19.89 12.10 -8.45
C MET A 67 20.62 10.82 -8.86
N PRO A 68 21.97 10.74 -8.91
CA PRO A 68 22.67 9.50 -9.25
C PRO A 68 22.31 8.34 -8.31
N ARG A 69 22.15 8.61 -7.02
CA ARG A 69 21.74 7.61 -6.01
C ARG A 69 20.31 7.17 -6.20
N ILE A 70 19.40 8.09 -6.54
CA ILE A 70 18.01 7.80 -6.86
C ILE A 70 17.90 6.96 -8.13
N ILE A 71 18.64 7.28 -9.18
CA ILE A 71 18.70 6.49 -10.42
C ILE A 71 19.19 5.07 -10.14
N LYS A 72 20.30 4.93 -9.41
CA LYS A 72 20.80 3.60 -8.98
C LYS A 72 19.74 2.81 -8.22
N SER A 73 19.06 3.44 -7.28
CA SER A 73 17.98 2.80 -6.50
C SER A 73 16.76 2.46 -7.34
N SER A 74 16.48 3.24 -8.39
CA SER A 74 15.31 3.00 -9.28
C SER A 74 15.41 1.69 -10.06
N LYS A 75 16.64 1.22 -10.33
CA LYS A 75 16.90 -0.09 -10.97
C LYS A 75 16.47 -1.26 -10.06
N LEU A 76 16.48 -1.05 -8.74
CA LEU A 76 16.10 -2.03 -7.72
C LEU A 76 14.60 -1.98 -7.37
N GLY A 77 13.85 -1.03 -7.93
CA GLY A 77 12.41 -0.88 -7.77
C GLY A 77 11.98 0.27 -6.85
N ASP A 78 10.66 0.51 -6.80
CA ASP A 78 10.09 1.70 -6.13
C ASP A 78 10.36 1.73 -4.61
N ALA A 79 10.38 0.57 -3.95
CA ALA A 79 10.72 0.49 -2.53
C ALA A 79 12.17 0.91 -2.22
N ALA A 80 13.09 0.69 -3.16
CA ALA A 80 14.48 1.11 -3.01
C ALA A 80 14.62 2.63 -3.15
N ILE A 81 13.87 3.25 -4.08
CA ILE A 81 13.79 4.72 -4.21
C ILE A 81 13.32 5.33 -2.89
N LEU A 82 12.23 4.82 -2.33
CA LEU A 82 11.67 5.33 -1.07
C LEU A 82 12.66 5.20 0.09
N LYS A 83 13.38 4.08 0.19
CA LYS A 83 14.45 3.90 1.20
C LYS A 83 15.58 4.91 1.03
N GLU A 84 15.94 5.22 -0.21
CA GLU A 84 16.99 6.22 -0.46
C GLU A 84 16.53 7.63 -0.09
N ILE A 85 15.27 7.99 -0.39
CA ILE A 85 14.67 9.25 0.05
C ILE A 85 14.68 9.37 1.59
N ILE A 86 14.34 8.29 2.31
CA ILE A 86 14.41 8.27 3.78
C ILE A 86 15.85 8.51 4.26
N LYS A 87 16.85 7.89 3.64
CA LYS A 87 18.25 8.10 4.00
C LYS A 87 18.67 9.57 3.79
N ILE A 88 18.21 10.19 2.70
CA ILE A 88 18.48 11.61 2.41
C ILE A 88 17.87 12.49 3.51
N LEU A 89 16.60 12.27 3.85
CA LEU A 89 15.90 13.03 4.88
C LEU A 89 16.54 12.85 6.27
N ASN A 90 16.95 11.62 6.62
CA ASN A 90 17.62 11.33 7.88
C ASN A 90 18.98 12.06 7.99
N LYS A 91 19.76 12.18 6.89
CA LYS A 91 20.99 12.99 6.86
C LYS A 91 20.72 14.46 7.16
N GLU A 92 19.56 14.94 6.76
CA GLU A 92 19.11 16.33 7.03
C GLU A 92 18.41 16.47 8.40
N LYS A 93 18.52 15.44 9.27
CA LYS A 93 17.87 15.37 10.61
C LYS A 93 16.34 15.40 10.57
N ILE A 94 15.73 15.00 9.44
CA ILE A 94 14.28 14.91 9.27
C ILE A 94 13.88 13.44 9.35
N LYS A 95 13.16 13.06 10.42
CA LYS A 95 12.75 11.68 10.69
C LYS A 95 11.49 11.32 9.93
N THR A 96 11.50 10.21 9.19
CA THR A 96 10.28 9.66 8.57
C THR A 96 9.48 8.86 9.59
N ILE A 97 8.20 9.17 9.71
CA ILE A 97 7.25 8.50 10.61
C ILE A 97 6.15 7.80 9.80
N SER A 98 5.48 6.82 10.41
CA SER A 98 4.36 6.11 9.78
C SER A 98 3.09 6.96 9.78
N SER A 99 2.28 6.86 8.73
CA SER A 99 0.92 7.43 8.71
C SER A 99 0.02 6.87 9.81
N LEU A 100 0.32 5.68 10.30
CA LEU A 100 -0.39 5.04 11.41
C LEU A 100 -0.08 5.66 12.78
N THR A 101 0.98 6.44 12.91
CA THR A 101 1.34 7.11 14.16
C THR A 101 0.23 8.04 14.63
N TYR A 102 -0.43 8.74 13.70
CA TYR A 102 -1.53 9.67 14.01
C TYR A 102 -2.92 9.11 13.67
N ASN A 103 -3.00 8.00 12.96
CA ASN A 103 -4.26 7.40 12.54
C ASN A 103 -4.22 5.87 12.73
N PRO A 104 -4.07 5.38 13.97
CA PRO A 104 -4.00 3.94 14.25
C PRO A 104 -5.31 3.21 13.89
N GLU A 105 -6.44 3.94 13.85
CA GLU A 105 -7.75 3.42 13.45
C GLU A 105 -7.82 3.01 11.97
N LEU A 106 -6.87 3.43 11.15
CA LEU A 106 -6.74 2.96 9.77
C LEU A 106 -6.32 1.50 9.67
N THR A 107 -5.98 0.87 10.79
CA THR A 107 -5.68 -0.58 10.81
C THR A 107 -6.76 -1.35 11.56
N LEU A 108 -6.68 -2.67 11.44
CA LEU A 108 -7.55 -3.59 12.17
C LEU A 108 -6.73 -4.48 13.09
N LYS A 109 -7.21 -4.68 14.32
CA LYS A 109 -6.70 -5.68 15.26
C LYS A 109 -7.11 -7.09 14.79
N LYS A 110 -6.47 -8.13 15.36
CA LYS A 110 -6.82 -9.54 15.09
C LYS A 110 -8.31 -9.79 15.40
N GLY A 111 -9.00 -10.48 14.48
CA GLY A 111 -10.44 -10.78 14.64
C GLY A 111 -11.18 -10.96 13.32
N ASN A 112 -12.50 -11.16 13.42
CA ASN A 112 -13.41 -11.18 12.29
C ASN A 112 -14.27 -9.92 12.31
N TYR A 113 -14.44 -9.29 11.16
CA TYR A 113 -15.09 -7.98 11.04
C TYR A 113 -16.38 -8.01 10.23
N SER A 114 -16.77 -9.17 9.71
CA SER A 114 -18.01 -9.43 8.98
C SER A 114 -18.89 -10.44 9.71
N LYS A 115 -20.20 -10.45 9.39
CA LYS A 115 -21.13 -11.45 9.92
C LYS A 115 -20.72 -12.87 9.55
N LEU A 116 -20.34 -13.08 8.27
CA LEU A 116 -19.79 -14.36 7.82
C LEU A 116 -18.40 -14.55 8.41
N LYS A 117 -18.14 -15.75 8.94
CA LYS A 117 -16.83 -16.20 9.42
C LYS A 117 -16.26 -17.26 8.47
N PRO A 118 -14.94 -17.41 8.36
CA PRO A 118 -14.34 -18.47 7.55
C PRO A 118 -14.69 -19.86 8.12
N ASN A 119 -15.13 -20.76 7.25
CA ASN A 119 -15.37 -22.18 7.58
C ASN A 119 -14.05 -22.98 7.57
N LYS A 120 -14.09 -24.32 7.68
CA LYS A 120 -12.90 -25.19 7.70
C LYS A 120 -12.09 -25.07 6.42
N GLU A 121 -12.72 -25.17 5.24
CA GLU A 121 -12.06 -25.04 3.93
C GLU A 121 -11.42 -23.65 3.75
N ASP A 122 -12.16 -22.59 4.13
CA ASP A 122 -11.64 -21.21 4.07
C ASP A 122 -10.41 -21.04 4.97
N LYS A 123 -10.38 -21.68 6.15
CA LYS A 123 -9.23 -21.64 7.07
C LYS A 123 -8.00 -22.34 6.46
N GLU A 124 -8.18 -23.45 5.77
CA GLU A 124 -7.10 -24.15 5.05
C GLU A 124 -6.52 -23.26 3.93
N ASP A 125 -7.39 -22.63 3.12
CA ASP A 125 -7.01 -21.67 2.11
C ASP A 125 -6.23 -20.49 2.71
N ILE A 126 -6.67 -19.97 3.86
CA ILE A 126 -6.00 -18.89 4.60
C ILE A 126 -4.60 -19.32 5.03
N ILE A 127 -4.48 -20.48 5.68
CA ILE A 127 -3.19 -21.02 6.17
C ILE A 127 -2.22 -21.19 5.00
N LYS A 128 -2.68 -21.77 3.90
CA LYS A 128 -1.87 -21.95 2.69
C LYS A 128 -1.42 -20.61 2.10
N GLY A 129 -2.32 -19.64 2.00
CA GLY A 129 -2.01 -18.31 1.49
C GLY A 129 -0.97 -17.59 2.36
N ILE A 130 -1.08 -17.66 3.68
CA ILE A 130 -0.11 -17.09 4.63
C ILE A 130 1.26 -17.79 4.47
N LYS A 131 1.27 -19.13 4.40
CA LYS A 131 2.51 -19.92 4.23
C LYS A 131 3.25 -19.51 2.95
N ILE A 132 2.53 -19.36 1.84
CA ILE A 132 3.10 -18.93 0.56
C ILE A 132 3.70 -17.52 0.67
N LEU A 133 2.94 -16.53 1.18
CA LEU A 133 3.45 -15.16 1.31
C LEU A 133 4.66 -15.08 2.25
N ASN A 134 4.69 -15.88 3.31
CA ASN A 134 5.84 -15.95 4.21
C ASN A 134 7.09 -16.55 3.55
N ARG A 135 6.94 -17.54 2.66
CA ARG A 135 8.05 -18.12 1.89
C ARG A 135 8.57 -17.16 0.82
N LEU A 136 7.66 -16.50 0.09
CA LEU A 136 7.99 -15.60 -1.02
C LEU A 136 8.55 -14.25 -0.55
N GLY A 137 8.29 -13.84 0.68
CA GLY A 137 8.65 -12.52 1.20
C GLY A 137 10.14 -12.17 1.20
N LYS A 138 11.03 -13.13 0.90
CA LYS A 138 12.48 -12.90 0.78
C LYS A 138 12.90 -12.41 -0.61
N TYR A 139 12.20 -12.82 -1.65
CA TYR A 139 12.63 -12.69 -3.05
C TYR A 139 11.64 -11.97 -3.98
N THR A 140 10.41 -11.67 -3.53
CA THR A 140 9.37 -11.18 -4.42
C THR A 140 8.74 -9.87 -3.98
N PHE A 141 8.17 -9.17 -4.96
CA PHE A 141 7.38 -7.95 -4.77
C PHE A 141 5.96 -8.23 -4.24
N SER A 142 5.65 -9.50 -3.90
CA SER A 142 4.28 -9.95 -3.65
C SER A 142 3.79 -9.60 -2.26
N GLN A 143 2.63 -8.95 -2.20
CA GLN A 143 1.89 -8.61 -0.97
C GLN A 143 0.56 -9.35 -0.89
N GLY A 144 0.21 -10.11 -1.92
CA GLY A 144 -1.07 -10.77 -2.04
C GLY A 144 -1.02 -12.10 -2.77
N THR A 145 -1.89 -13.00 -2.37
CA THR A 145 -2.15 -14.26 -3.08
C THR A 145 -3.63 -14.60 -3.00
N VAL A 146 -4.13 -15.29 -4.01
CA VAL A 146 -5.47 -15.89 -3.99
C VAL A 146 -5.34 -17.40 -3.90
N VAL A 147 -6.01 -17.98 -2.94
CA VAL A 147 -6.09 -19.42 -2.73
C VAL A 147 -7.55 -19.85 -2.82
N ARG A 148 -7.81 -21.00 -3.45
CA ARG A 148 -9.14 -21.59 -3.63
C ARG A 148 -9.05 -23.11 -3.63
N ASN A 149 -9.88 -23.78 -2.80
CA ASN A 149 -9.87 -25.24 -2.66
C ASN A 149 -8.45 -25.79 -2.41
N ASN A 150 -7.75 -25.19 -1.46
CA ASN A 150 -6.38 -25.52 -1.09
C ASN A 150 -5.35 -25.46 -2.25
N LYS A 151 -5.65 -24.69 -3.32
CA LYS A 151 -4.75 -24.45 -4.46
C LYS A 151 -4.43 -22.96 -4.58
N VAL A 152 -3.16 -22.61 -4.77
CA VAL A 152 -2.75 -21.23 -5.08
C VAL A 152 -3.15 -20.93 -6.51
N ILE A 153 -4.11 -20.00 -6.68
CA ILE A 153 -4.62 -19.62 -8.01
C ILE A 153 -3.72 -18.57 -8.66
N SER A 154 -3.27 -17.61 -7.86
CA SER A 154 -2.37 -16.56 -8.37
C SER A 154 -1.65 -15.87 -7.23
N ILE A 155 -0.48 -15.32 -7.54
CA ILE A 155 0.35 -14.53 -6.64
C ILE A 155 0.51 -13.14 -7.24
N GLU A 156 0.53 -12.10 -6.39
CA GLU A 156 0.69 -10.72 -6.81
C GLU A 156 2.06 -10.51 -7.46
N CYS A 157 2.06 -9.88 -8.63
CA CYS A 157 3.25 -9.48 -9.39
C CYS A 157 3.26 -7.97 -9.61
N LYS A 158 4.13 -7.47 -10.52
CA LYS A 158 4.27 -6.03 -10.87
C LYS A 158 2.95 -5.33 -11.23
N GLY A 159 1.89 -6.06 -11.58
CA GLY A 159 0.56 -5.51 -11.86
C GLY A 159 -0.30 -5.17 -10.64
N GLY A 160 0.18 -5.50 -9.43
CA GLY A 160 -0.52 -5.22 -8.16
C GLY A 160 -1.77 -6.06 -7.94
N THR A 161 -2.47 -5.76 -6.84
CA THR A 161 -3.64 -6.52 -6.37
C THR A 161 -4.78 -6.56 -7.40
N GLN A 162 -4.96 -5.50 -8.19
CA GLN A 162 -6.02 -5.48 -9.21
C GLN A 162 -5.80 -6.57 -10.27
N LYS A 163 -4.58 -6.66 -10.83
CA LYS A 163 -4.26 -7.70 -11.82
C LYS A 163 -4.26 -9.10 -11.20
N LEU A 164 -3.81 -9.23 -9.94
CA LEU A 164 -3.94 -10.49 -9.19
C LEU A 164 -5.38 -10.98 -9.19
N ILE A 165 -6.32 -10.14 -8.73
CA ILE A 165 -7.74 -10.52 -8.63
C ILE A 165 -8.36 -10.78 -10.00
N GLN A 166 -8.02 -9.98 -11.03
CA GLN A 166 -8.52 -10.18 -12.39
C GLN A 166 -8.16 -11.57 -12.96
N ARG A 167 -6.93 -12.05 -12.72
CA ARG A 167 -6.50 -13.40 -13.14
C ARG A 167 -7.27 -14.53 -12.45
N CYS A 168 -7.90 -14.24 -11.31
CA CYS A 168 -8.63 -15.23 -10.52
C CYS A 168 -10.12 -15.30 -10.86
N LYS A 169 -10.62 -14.48 -11.79
CA LYS A 169 -12.01 -14.50 -12.24
C LYS A 169 -12.39 -15.88 -12.75
N SER A 170 -13.49 -16.39 -12.28
CA SER A 170 -14.03 -17.66 -12.73
C SER A 170 -15.56 -17.62 -12.72
N LYS A 171 -16.18 -18.03 -13.83
CA LYS A 171 -17.64 -18.22 -13.91
C LYS A 171 -18.08 -19.47 -13.10
N LYS A 172 -17.19 -20.48 -13.02
CA LYS A 172 -17.47 -21.77 -12.34
C LYS A 172 -17.49 -21.63 -10.81
N PHE A 173 -16.64 -20.79 -10.24
CA PHE A 173 -16.51 -20.68 -8.79
C PHE A 173 -17.11 -19.35 -8.29
N ARG A 174 -18.28 -19.42 -7.67
CA ARG A 174 -18.90 -18.29 -6.98
C ARG A 174 -18.79 -18.49 -5.47
N ASN A 175 -18.42 -17.43 -4.73
CA ASN A 175 -18.24 -17.44 -3.28
C ASN A 175 -17.27 -18.54 -2.78
N LYS A 176 -16.16 -18.76 -3.51
CA LYS A 176 -15.09 -19.69 -3.11
C LYS A 176 -13.72 -19.04 -3.27
N GLY A 177 -12.85 -19.31 -2.30
CA GLY A 177 -11.48 -18.82 -2.27
C GLY A 177 -11.29 -17.48 -1.57
N VAL A 178 -10.07 -17.21 -1.19
CA VAL A 178 -9.70 -16.09 -0.32
C VAL A 178 -8.57 -15.27 -0.93
N LEU A 179 -8.65 -13.95 -0.80
CA LEU A 179 -7.52 -13.05 -0.99
C LEU A 179 -6.79 -12.91 0.35
N VAL A 180 -5.55 -13.35 0.42
CA VAL A 180 -4.66 -13.07 1.55
C VAL A 180 -3.75 -11.91 1.17
N LYS A 181 -3.77 -10.80 1.93
CA LYS A 181 -2.95 -9.62 1.66
C LYS A 181 -2.16 -9.21 2.90
N PHE A 182 -0.87 -9.47 2.87
CA PHE A 182 0.09 -9.22 3.95
C PHE A 182 1.23 -8.32 3.47
N PRO A 183 1.85 -7.53 4.34
CA PRO A 183 3.08 -6.82 3.99
C PRO A 183 4.22 -7.79 3.72
N LYS A 184 5.17 -7.38 2.90
CA LYS A 184 6.42 -8.11 2.66
C LYS A 184 7.27 -8.11 3.93
N LYS A 185 8.06 -9.16 4.15
CA LYS A 185 8.93 -9.29 5.34
C LYS A 185 9.89 -8.11 5.56
N LYS A 186 10.42 -7.53 4.49
CA LYS A 186 11.39 -6.42 4.52
C LYS A 186 10.78 -5.08 4.10
N GLN A 187 9.44 -4.97 4.12
CA GLN A 187 8.76 -3.74 3.76
C GLN A 187 8.94 -2.69 4.86
N ASP A 188 9.28 -1.48 4.47
CA ASP A 188 9.31 -0.35 5.41
C ASP A 188 7.87 0.14 5.62
N LEU A 189 7.27 -0.27 6.72
CA LEU A 189 5.88 0.06 7.05
C LEU A 189 5.65 1.53 7.40
N ARG A 190 6.70 2.34 7.45
CA ARG A 190 6.56 3.79 7.63
C ARG A 190 6.03 4.45 6.37
N ILE A 191 6.34 3.89 5.20
CA ILE A 191 6.09 4.52 3.90
C ILE A 191 5.29 3.68 2.92
N ASP A 192 5.28 2.36 3.10
CA ASP A 192 4.60 1.44 2.18
C ASP A 192 3.79 0.42 2.99
N LEU A 193 2.50 0.69 3.12
CA LEU A 193 1.55 -0.18 3.79
C LEU A 193 0.60 -0.78 2.77
N PRO A 194 0.43 -2.12 2.76
CA PRO A 194 -0.58 -2.73 1.89
C PRO A 194 -1.96 -2.20 2.25
N THR A 195 -2.60 -1.58 1.27
CA THR A 195 -3.89 -0.91 1.47
C THR A 195 -5.02 -1.75 0.88
N VAL A 196 -6.13 -1.81 1.61
CA VAL A 196 -7.40 -2.43 1.19
C VAL A 196 -8.53 -1.45 1.44
N GLY A 197 -9.46 -1.35 0.49
CA GLY A 197 -10.65 -0.51 0.58
C GLY A 197 -11.78 -1.09 -0.26
N LEU A 198 -12.89 -0.37 -0.35
CA LEU A 198 -14.11 -0.85 -1.01
C LEU A 198 -13.87 -1.37 -2.44
N LYS A 199 -12.99 -0.71 -3.21
CA LYS A 199 -12.61 -1.16 -4.56
C LYS A 199 -12.07 -2.59 -4.57
N THR A 200 -11.27 -2.98 -3.56
CA THR A 200 -10.73 -4.34 -3.44
C THR A 200 -11.86 -5.35 -3.22
N PHE A 201 -12.83 -5.03 -2.37
CA PHE A 201 -13.98 -5.91 -2.12
C PHE A 201 -14.87 -6.08 -3.35
N LEU A 202 -15.14 -4.99 -4.09
CA LEU A 202 -15.85 -5.04 -5.37
C LEU A 202 -15.16 -5.98 -6.36
N GLN A 203 -13.83 -5.87 -6.48
CA GLN A 203 -13.04 -6.74 -7.36
C GLN A 203 -13.05 -8.19 -6.88
N CYS A 204 -12.90 -8.45 -5.58
CA CYS A 204 -12.98 -9.80 -5.01
C CYS A 204 -14.35 -10.45 -5.30
N LYS A 205 -15.44 -9.71 -5.10
CA LYS A 205 -16.80 -10.20 -5.42
C LYS A 205 -16.96 -10.53 -6.90
N SER A 206 -16.50 -9.64 -7.78
CA SER A 206 -16.51 -9.85 -9.24
C SER A 206 -15.66 -11.06 -9.67
N ALA A 207 -14.61 -11.41 -8.91
CA ALA A 207 -13.78 -12.59 -9.15
C ALA A 207 -14.31 -13.88 -8.50
N GLY A 208 -15.48 -13.81 -7.82
CA GLY A 208 -16.10 -14.95 -7.14
C GLY A 208 -15.43 -15.34 -5.83
N LEU A 209 -14.62 -14.44 -5.22
CA LEU A 209 -13.96 -14.72 -3.95
C LEU A 209 -14.92 -14.52 -2.77
N LYS A 210 -14.75 -15.36 -1.75
CA LYS A 210 -15.58 -15.41 -0.54
C LYS A 210 -15.02 -14.56 0.60
N GLY A 211 -13.71 -14.30 0.63
CA GLY A 211 -13.14 -13.60 1.76
C GLY A 211 -11.86 -12.84 1.47
N VAL A 212 -11.55 -11.92 2.41
CA VAL A 212 -10.33 -11.12 2.43
C VAL A 212 -9.65 -11.29 3.79
N VAL A 213 -8.36 -11.59 3.76
CA VAL A 213 -7.54 -11.81 4.96
C VAL A 213 -6.41 -10.78 5.01
N LEU A 214 -6.29 -10.10 6.15
CA LEU A 214 -5.34 -9.04 6.39
C LEU A 214 -4.40 -9.38 7.56
N LYS A 215 -3.26 -8.70 7.65
CA LYS A 215 -2.35 -8.77 8.79
C LYS A 215 -2.71 -7.71 9.83
N SER A 216 -2.83 -8.14 11.08
CA SER A 216 -3.14 -7.25 12.23
C SER A 216 -2.16 -6.09 12.31
N ASN A 217 -2.70 -4.87 12.44
CA ASN A 217 -1.96 -3.61 12.59
C ASN A 217 -0.92 -3.32 11.48
N ARG A 218 -1.00 -4.03 10.33
CA ARG A 218 -0.02 -3.91 9.25
C ARG A 218 -0.63 -3.71 7.86
N ASN A 219 -1.95 -3.58 7.78
CA ASN A 219 -2.66 -3.21 6.56
C ASN A 219 -3.46 -1.93 6.81
N VAL A 220 -3.40 -0.98 5.89
CA VAL A 220 -4.33 0.16 5.88
C VAL A 220 -5.68 -0.33 5.36
N PHE A 221 -6.73 -0.09 6.14
CA PHE A 221 -8.10 -0.48 5.82
C PHE A 221 -8.97 0.75 5.68
N LEU A 222 -9.17 1.17 4.44
CA LEU A 222 -9.93 2.37 4.10
C LEU A 222 -11.43 2.08 4.07
N ASP A 223 -12.25 3.12 4.34
CA ASP A 223 -13.72 3.04 4.28
C ASP A 223 -14.31 1.88 5.09
N ARG A 224 -13.81 1.67 6.32
CA ARG A 224 -14.12 0.50 7.16
C ARG A 224 -15.61 0.17 7.19
N LYS A 225 -16.47 1.15 7.51
CA LYS A 225 -17.93 0.96 7.59
C LYS A 225 -18.52 0.49 6.25
N LYS A 226 -18.10 1.10 5.14
CA LYS A 226 -18.56 0.73 3.78
C LYS A 226 -18.09 -0.68 3.39
N CYS A 227 -16.84 -1.03 3.68
CA CYS A 227 -16.30 -2.37 3.40
C CYS A 227 -17.03 -3.47 4.17
N ILE A 228 -17.28 -3.26 5.47
CA ILE A 228 -18.00 -4.22 6.32
C ILE A 228 -19.46 -4.38 5.83
N LYS A 229 -20.16 -3.25 5.56
CA LYS A 229 -21.53 -3.28 4.99
C LYS A 229 -21.58 -4.04 3.67
N PHE A 230 -20.62 -3.79 2.78
CA PHE A 230 -20.52 -4.48 1.49
C PHE A 230 -20.24 -5.99 1.67
N ALA A 231 -19.29 -6.36 2.52
CA ALA A 231 -18.96 -7.75 2.80
C ALA A 231 -20.19 -8.53 3.36
N ASN A 232 -20.91 -7.94 4.31
CA ASN A 232 -22.11 -8.54 4.89
C ASN A 232 -23.22 -8.73 3.85
N LYS A 233 -23.50 -7.69 3.02
CA LYS A 233 -24.49 -7.78 1.93
C LYS A 233 -24.16 -8.87 0.92
N ASN A 234 -22.87 -9.10 0.65
CA ASN A 234 -22.40 -10.01 -0.39
C ASN A 234 -21.96 -11.39 0.14
N LYS A 235 -22.26 -11.72 1.41
CA LYS A 235 -21.84 -12.98 2.06
C LYS A 235 -20.32 -13.21 1.93
N MET A 236 -19.53 -12.17 2.17
CA MET A 236 -18.08 -12.23 2.20
C MET A 236 -17.57 -12.11 3.64
N PHE A 237 -16.45 -12.76 3.97
CA PHE A 237 -15.82 -12.55 5.27
C PHE A 237 -14.61 -11.61 5.19
N ILE A 238 -14.35 -10.95 6.32
CA ILE A 238 -13.17 -10.12 6.58
C ILE A 238 -12.51 -10.67 7.83
N THR A 239 -11.34 -11.26 7.68
CA THR A 239 -10.57 -11.86 8.78
C THR A 239 -9.21 -11.21 8.89
N VAL A 240 -8.78 -10.92 10.12
CA VAL A 240 -7.47 -10.33 10.44
C VAL A 240 -6.67 -11.30 11.32
N LYS A 241 -5.46 -11.62 10.90
CA LYS A 241 -4.54 -12.58 11.53
C LYS A 241 -3.27 -11.90 12.05
#